data_37c4a748508649ed1887d7584a6dec9c
#
_entry.id   37c4a748508649ed1887d7584a6dec9c
#
_cell.length_a   1.000
_cell.length_b   1.000
_cell.length_c   1.000
_cell.angle_alpha   90.00
_cell.angle_beta   90.00
_cell.angle_gamma   90.00
#
_symmetry.space_group_name_H-M   'P 1'
#
loop_
_entity.id
_entity.type
_entity.pdbx_description
1 polymer ?
#
loop_
_entity_poly.entity_id
_entity_poly.type
_entity_poly.pdbx_seq_one_letter_code
_entity_poly.pdbx_strand_id
1 'polypeptide(L)'
;MSYRTRVKICGITRLTDALDAIHLGADALGFVFYSPSPRAVTAEVVRDIVQQLPPFVTTVGLFVDASVEQVREVLAQVPLNLLQFHGDECAEYCQKFGVPWIKALRMQP
;
A
#
# COMPACT_ATOMS: atom_id res chain seq x y z
N MET A 1 27.06 5.32 -13.28
CA MET A 1 25.85 4.77 -12.64
C MET A 1 24.67 5.65 -12.99
N SER A 2 23.67 5.07 -13.56
CA SER A 2 22.46 5.82 -13.91
C SER A 2 21.38 5.61 -12.86
N TYR A 3 20.64 6.66 -12.58
CA TYR A 3 19.50 6.61 -11.66
C TYR A 3 18.22 6.55 -12.46
N ARG A 4 17.32 5.67 -12.01
CA ARG A 4 16.01 5.53 -12.60
C ARG A 4 14.97 6.05 -11.60
N THR A 5 14.02 6.84 -12.09
CA THR A 5 12.88 7.26 -11.27
C THR A 5 12.06 6.02 -10.89
N ARG A 6 11.79 5.88 -9.60
CA ARG A 6 10.92 4.80 -9.12
C ARG A 6 9.48 5.20 -9.30
N VAL A 7 8.66 4.26 -9.75
CA VAL A 7 7.26 4.49 -10.06
C VAL A 7 6.38 3.63 -9.17
N LYS A 8 5.46 4.27 -8.46
CA LYS A 8 4.43 3.60 -7.68
C LYS A 8 3.08 3.84 -8.33
N ILE A 9 2.33 2.76 -8.55
CA ILE A 9 0.94 2.82 -9.03
C ILE A 9 0.05 2.48 -7.85
N CYS A 10 -0.78 3.43 -7.44
CA CYS A 10 -1.67 3.27 -6.29
C CYS A 10 -3.11 2.99 -6.73
N GLY A 11 -3.85 2.26 -5.91
CA GLY A 11 -5.26 1.99 -6.16
C GLY A 11 -5.50 0.73 -6.98
N ILE A 12 -4.61 -0.23 -6.89
CA ILE A 12 -4.78 -1.53 -7.58
C ILE A 12 -5.92 -2.30 -6.91
N THR A 13 -6.84 -2.79 -7.73
CA THR A 13 -7.99 -3.58 -7.26
C THR A 13 -8.08 -4.96 -7.90
N ARG A 14 -7.30 -5.23 -8.98
CA ARG A 14 -7.36 -6.49 -9.70
C ARG A 14 -5.96 -6.97 -10.06
N LEU A 15 -5.80 -8.29 -10.13
CA LEU A 15 -4.54 -8.90 -10.53
C LEU A 15 -4.09 -8.45 -11.92
N THR A 16 -5.01 -8.36 -12.88
CA THR A 16 -4.67 -7.94 -14.24
C THR A 16 -4.04 -6.56 -14.26
N ASP A 17 -4.59 -5.62 -13.49
CA ASP A 17 -4.05 -4.26 -13.41
C ASP A 17 -2.68 -4.25 -12.73
N ALA A 18 -2.49 -5.10 -11.72
CA ALA A 18 -1.20 -5.24 -11.04
C ALA A 18 -0.12 -5.73 -12.00
N LEU A 19 -0.41 -6.78 -12.75
CA LEU A 19 0.54 -7.35 -13.69
C LEU A 19 0.84 -6.39 -14.85
N ASP A 20 -0.18 -5.68 -15.34
CA ASP A 20 0.02 -4.68 -16.39
C ASP A 20 0.92 -3.55 -15.90
N ALA A 21 0.70 -3.06 -14.68
CA ALA A 21 1.53 -2.01 -14.10
C ALA A 21 2.99 -2.44 -13.99
N ILE A 22 3.24 -3.66 -13.53
CA ILE A 22 4.59 -4.22 -13.41
C ILE A 22 5.24 -4.35 -14.79
N HIS A 23 4.49 -4.85 -15.77
CA HIS A 23 4.98 -5.00 -17.13
C HIS A 23 5.38 -3.66 -17.72
N LEU A 24 4.69 -2.58 -17.36
CA LEU A 24 5.00 -1.22 -17.81
C LEU A 24 6.10 -0.56 -16.98
N GLY A 25 6.67 -1.24 -16.00
CA GLY A 25 7.82 -0.76 -15.26
C GLY A 25 7.54 -0.22 -13.87
N ALA A 26 6.38 -0.48 -13.29
CA ALA A 26 6.10 -0.07 -11.90
C ALA A 26 7.02 -0.80 -10.92
N ASP A 27 7.57 -0.06 -9.97
CA ASP A 27 8.43 -0.60 -8.91
C ASP A 27 7.65 -0.97 -7.67
N ALA A 28 6.50 -0.33 -7.47
CA ALA A 28 5.66 -0.52 -6.30
C ALA A 28 4.19 -0.46 -6.68
N LEU A 29 3.39 -1.25 -5.99
CA LEU A 29 1.94 -1.26 -6.14
C LEU A 29 1.30 -0.89 -4.81
N GLY A 30 0.36 0.07 -4.84
CA GLY A 30 -0.38 0.51 -3.68
C GLY A 30 -1.79 -0.06 -3.66
N PHE A 31 -2.20 -0.49 -2.47
CA PHE A 31 -3.54 -1.03 -2.22
C PHE A 31 -4.22 -0.18 -1.16
N VAL A 32 -5.44 0.26 -1.43
CA VAL A 32 -6.15 1.20 -0.56
C VAL A 32 -7.08 0.43 0.38
N PHE A 33 -6.80 0.50 1.68
CA PHE A 33 -7.61 -0.14 2.72
C PHE A 33 -8.53 0.87 3.43
N TYR A 34 -9.06 1.81 2.68
CA TYR A 34 -9.94 2.86 3.19
C TYR A 34 -11.30 2.70 2.53
N SER A 35 -12.30 2.18 3.27
CA SER A 35 -13.58 1.77 2.70
C SER A 35 -14.37 2.86 1.97
N PRO A 36 -14.28 4.16 2.32
CA PRO A 36 -14.94 5.18 1.51
C PRO A 36 -14.35 5.39 0.11
N SER A 37 -13.14 4.89 -0.15
CA SER A 37 -12.52 5.02 -1.46
C SER A 37 -13.19 4.10 -2.48
N PRO A 38 -13.42 4.56 -3.73
CA PRO A 38 -13.92 3.67 -4.79
C PRO A 38 -12.90 2.59 -5.18
N ARG A 39 -11.64 2.73 -4.76
CA ARG A 39 -10.58 1.74 -5.02
C ARG A 39 -10.27 0.89 -3.80
N ALA A 40 -11.15 0.94 -2.78
CA ALA A 40 -10.93 0.16 -1.56
C ALA A 40 -10.92 -1.34 -1.86
N VAL A 41 -10.01 -2.05 -1.20
CA VAL A 41 -9.87 -3.50 -1.32
C VAL A 41 -9.83 -4.13 0.06
N THR A 42 -10.13 -5.43 0.11
CA THR A 42 -10.02 -6.21 1.34
C THR A 42 -8.66 -6.88 1.43
N ALA A 43 -8.27 -7.26 2.64
CA ALA A 43 -7.02 -7.99 2.85
C ALA A 43 -6.98 -9.30 2.07
N GLU A 44 -8.12 -10.00 1.96
CA GLU A 44 -8.20 -11.26 1.24
C GLU A 44 -7.91 -11.09 -0.25
N VAL A 45 -8.50 -10.07 -0.88
CA VAL A 45 -8.26 -9.76 -2.29
C VAL A 45 -6.79 -9.41 -2.52
N VAL A 46 -6.23 -8.58 -1.66
CA VAL A 46 -4.82 -8.15 -1.80
C VAL A 46 -3.88 -9.32 -1.59
N ARG A 47 -4.16 -10.18 -0.61
CA ARG A 47 -3.35 -11.37 -0.38
C ARG A 47 -3.28 -12.25 -1.63
N ASP A 48 -4.42 -12.47 -2.27
CA ASP A 48 -4.49 -13.29 -3.47
C ASP A 48 -3.71 -12.66 -4.63
N ILE A 49 -3.78 -11.34 -4.78
CA ILE A 49 -3.00 -10.62 -5.79
C ILE A 49 -1.50 -10.74 -5.50
N VAL A 50 -1.10 -10.43 -4.28
CA VAL A 50 0.32 -10.40 -3.89
C VAL A 50 1.00 -11.75 -4.07
N GLN A 51 0.29 -12.85 -3.79
CA GLN A 51 0.83 -14.19 -3.96
C GLN A 51 1.21 -14.51 -5.41
N GLN A 52 0.65 -13.80 -6.37
CA GLN A 52 0.86 -14.03 -7.80
C GLN A 52 1.82 -13.01 -8.43
N LEU A 53 2.38 -12.11 -7.64
CA LEU A 53 3.30 -11.09 -8.16
C LEU A 53 4.71 -11.66 -8.32
N PRO A 54 5.46 -11.18 -9.34
CA PRO A 54 6.89 -11.53 -9.44
C PRO A 54 7.70 -10.90 -8.31
N PRO A 55 8.94 -11.36 -8.07
CA PRO A 55 9.79 -10.77 -7.05
C PRO A 55 10.21 -9.34 -7.39
N PHE A 56 10.74 -8.63 -6.39
CA PHE A 56 11.27 -7.26 -6.50
C PHE A 56 10.20 -6.20 -6.77
N VAL A 57 8.95 -6.47 -6.43
CA VAL A 57 7.88 -5.47 -6.46
C VAL A 57 7.55 -5.11 -5.02
N THR A 58 7.61 -3.83 -4.70
CA THR A 58 7.26 -3.33 -3.38
C THR A 58 5.74 -3.24 -3.25
N THR A 59 5.18 -3.79 -2.18
CA THR A 59 3.76 -3.71 -1.88
C THR A 59 3.50 -2.66 -0.80
N VAL A 60 2.59 -1.75 -1.07
CA VAL A 60 2.28 -0.61 -0.20
C VAL A 60 0.81 -0.68 0.21
N GLY A 61 0.55 -0.58 1.51
CA GLY A 61 -0.81 -0.47 2.02
C GLY A 61 -1.11 0.97 2.41
N LEU A 62 -2.19 1.53 1.88
CA LEU A 62 -2.61 2.88 2.20
C LEU A 62 -3.78 2.85 3.18
N PHE A 63 -3.65 3.58 4.28
CA PHE A 63 -4.66 3.67 5.34
C PHE A 63 -4.97 5.13 5.64
N VAL A 64 -6.22 5.37 6.05
CA VAL A 64 -6.68 6.71 6.46
C VAL A 64 -7.37 6.55 7.80
N ASP A 65 -6.72 7.01 8.87
CA ASP A 65 -7.24 7.00 10.24
C ASP A 65 -7.80 5.65 10.70
N ALA A 66 -7.19 4.56 10.23
CA ALA A 66 -7.59 3.21 10.63
C ALA A 66 -7.17 2.93 12.08
N SER A 67 -7.88 2.06 12.76
CA SER A 67 -7.47 1.64 14.10
C SER A 67 -6.21 0.76 14.03
N VAL A 68 -5.49 0.68 15.13
CA VAL A 68 -4.30 -0.20 15.22
C VAL A 68 -4.68 -1.64 14.89
N GLU A 69 -5.84 -2.08 15.39
CA GLU A 69 -6.32 -3.44 15.17
C GLU A 69 -6.59 -3.71 13.69
N GLN A 70 -7.17 -2.75 12.97
CA GLN A 70 -7.45 -2.90 11.53
C GLN A 70 -6.15 -3.05 10.73
N VAL A 71 -5.15 -2.23 11.03
CA VAL A 71 -3.86 -2.30 10.32
C VAL A 71 -3.17 -3.62 10.63
N ARG A 72 -3.16 -4.05 11.90
CA ARG A 72 -2.54 -5.32 12.29
C ARG A 72 -3.23 -6.51 11.67
N GLU A 73 -4.56 -6.47 11.55
CA GLU A 73 -5.31 -7.53 10.90
C GLU A 73 -4.92 -7.67 9.42
N VAL A 74 -4.76 -6.56 8.72
CA VAL A 74 -4.29 -6.58 7.33
C VAL A 74 -2.87 -7.13 7.26
N LEU A 75 -1.97 -6.66 8.11
CA LEU A 75 -0.58 -7.12 8.12
C LEU A 75 -0.45 -8.61 8.45
N ALA A 76 -1.38 -9.16 9.23
CA ALA A 76 -1.39 -10.59 9.53
C ALA A 76 -1.71 -11.44 8.30
N GLN A 77 -2.39 -10.88 7.32
CA GLN A 77 -2.84 -11.59 6.13
C GLN A 77 -2.04 -11.24 4.88
N VAL A 78 -1.47 -10.05 4.80
CA VAL A 78 -0.80 -9.54 3.61
C VAL A 78 0.62 -9.11 3.94
N PRO A 79 1.62 -9.62 3.22
CA PRO A 79 3.01 -9.18 3.43
C PRO A 79 3.27 -7.83 2.77
N LEU A 80 2.89 -6.75 3.46
CA LEU A 80 3.13 -5.39 2.97
C LEU A 80 4.56 -4.96 3.32
N ASN A 81 5.24 -4.34 2.36
CA ASN A 81 6.60 -3.85 2.54
C ASN A 81 6.63 -2.43 3.12
N LEU A 82 5.57 -1.66 2.89
CA LEU A 82 5.51 -0.25 3.26
C LEU A 82 4.08 0.11 3.61
N LEU A 83 3.92 0.94 4.63
CA LEU A 83 2.62 1.51 4.98
C LEU A 83 2.61 2.99 4.61
N GLN A 84 1.51 3.46 4.06
CA GLN A 84 1.31 4.86 3.72
C GLN A 84 0.07 5.36 4.47
N PHE A 85 0.24 6.41 5.25
CA PHE A 85 -0.84 6.99 6.04
C PHE A 85 -1.24 8.34 5.46
N HIS A 86 -2.52 8.49 5.16
CA HIS A 86 -3.06 9.66 4.47
C HIS A 86 -4.02 10.50 5.33
N GLY A 87 -4.23 10.10 6.58
CA GLY A 87 -5.13 10.80 7.50
C GLY A 87 -4.37 11.68 8.49
N ASP A 88 -4.88 11.75 9.70
CA ASP A 88 -4.32 12.57 10.77
C ASP A 88 -3.46 11.75 11.75
N GLU A 89 -2.91 10.64 11.28
CA GLU A 89 -2.12 9.75 12.12
C GLU A 89 -0.85 10.44 12.65
N CYS A 90 -0.58 10.30 13.94
CA CYS A 90 0.65 10.82 14.54
C CYS A 90 1.80 9.81 14.37
N ALA A 91 3.03 10.28 14.59
CA ALA A 91 4.21 9.44 14.45
C ALA A 91 4.20 8.24 15.39
N GLU A 92 3.69 8.41 16.62
CA GLU A 92 3.59 7.31 17.57
C GLU A 92 2.72 6.17 17.05
N TYR A 93 1.59 6.52 16.43
CA TYR A 93 0.71 5.56 15.79
C TYR A 93 1.43 4.84 14.65
N CYS A 94 2.06 5.60 13.75
CA CYS A 94 2.70 5.06 12.55
C CYS A 94 3.83 4.09 12.89
N GLN A 95 4.48 4.27 14.03
CA GLN A 95 5.62 3.44 14.44
C GLN A 95 5.22 2.09 15.06
N LYS A 96 3.94 1.86 15.31
CA LYS A 96 3.49 0.68 16.07
C LYS A 96 3.56 -0.64 15.30
N PHE A 97 3.77 -0.60 14.00
CA PHE A 97 3.51 -1.77 13.16
C PHE A 97 4.76 -2.55 12.76
N GLY A 98 5.95 -2.02 13.05
CA GLY A 98 7.21 -2.70 12.71
C GLY A 98 7.48 -2.79 11.21
N VAL A 99 6.80 -1.98 10.41
CA VAL A 99 6.94 -1.92 8.95
C VAL A 99 7.32 -0.48 8.60
N PRO A 100 8.23 -0.26 7.64
CA PRO A 100 8.53 1.10 7.18
C PRO A 100 7.26 1.82 6.76
N TRP A 101 7.22 3.12 7.04
CA TRP A 101 6.02 3.90 6.76
C TRP A 101 6.37 5.28 6.22
N ILE A 102 5.43 5.82 5.45
CA ILE A 102 5.46 7.21 5.00
C ILE A 102 4.15 7.88 5.37
N LYS A 103 4.23 9.15 5.62
CA LYS A 103 3.07 9.98 5.94
C LYS A 103 2.87 10.98 4.82
N ALA A 104 1.70 10.94 4.18
CA ALA A 104 1.38 11.93 3.17
C ALA A 104 0.92 13.21 3.87
N LEU A 105 1.54 14.31 3.55
CA LEU A 105 1.18 15.61 4.10
C LEU A 105 0.11 16.24 3.22
N ARG A 106 -0.94 16.74 3.88
CA ARG A 106 -1.97 17.50 3.16
C ARG A 106 -1.44 18.89 2.89
N MET A 107 -1.50 19.30 1.63
CA MET A 107 -1.20 20.68 1.26
C MET A 107 -2.43 21.52 1.57
N GLN A 108 -2.29 22.44 2.49
CA GLN A 108 -3.35 23.40 2.78
C GLN A 108 -3.28 24.53 1.76
N PRO A 109 -4.41 24.93 1.15
CA PRO A 109 -4.42 26.04 0.21
C PRO A 109 -4.09 27.37 0.87
#